data_eff19a7928cc70cd0762f466c442e9bd
#
_entry.id   eff19a7928cc70cd0762f466c442e9bd
#
_cell.length_a   1.000
_cell.length_b   1.000
_cell.length_c   1.000
_cell.angle_alpha   90.00
_cell.angle_beta   90.00
_cell.angle_gamma   90.00
#
_symmetry.space_group_name_H-M   'P 1'
#
loop_
_entity.id
_entity.type
_entity.pdbx_description
1 polymer ?
#
loop_
_entity_poly.entity_id
_entity_poly.type
_entity_poly.pdbx_seq_one_letter_code
_entity_poly.pdbx_strand_id
1 'polypeptide(L)'
;MKVRIAVAPGGGPWSAESYCSLVDGLEARGFDTIWLSDLPLAPAVDPMVGLAFAAARTSRLKLGANLVPIGRNPMLLAKELAQIDQLSGGRLLLMVVPGVGSPSEREALGMPGADRGAYLDEVVPLLRRFWSGEVVEHRSERFSFPGVTVSPRPVQDPL
;
A
#
# COMPACT_ATOMS: atom_id res chain seq x y z
N MET A 1 20.89 12.63 -17.58
CA MET A 1 20.35 11.64 -16.62
C MET A 1 19.52 12.39 -15.59
N LYS A 2 18.25 12.01 -15.37
CA LYS A 2 17.40 12.64 -14.36
C LYS A 2 17.49 11.78 -13.08
N VAL A 3 18.03 12.33 -12.00
CA VAL A 3 18.02 11.70 -10.68
C VAL A 3 16.66 11.93 -10.06
N ARG A 4 16.05 10.88 -9.52
CA ARG A 4 14.81 10.94 -8.75
C ARG A 4 15.12 10.70 -7.28
N ILE A 5 14.56 11.53 -6.41
CA ILE A 5 14.80 11.46 -4.96
C ILE A 5 13.50 11.14 -4.25
N ALA A 6 13.50 10.00 -3.58
CA ALA A 6 12.43 9.59 -2.68
C ALA A 6 12.82 9.90 -1.22
N VAL A 7 11.87 10.33 -0.43
CA VAL A 7 12.04 10.55 1.00
C VAL A 7 11.17 9.57 1.76
N ALA A 8 11.79 8.77 2.62
CA ALA A 8 11.10 7.91 3.57
C ALA A 8 11.20 8.56 4.95
N PRO A 9 10.09 9.09 5.48
CA PRO A 9 10.10 9.63 6.83
C PRO A 9 10.34 8.51 7.85
N GLY A 10 11.18 8.78 8.84
CA GLY A 10 11.45 7.84 9.92
C GLY A 10 10.22 7.55 10.78
N GLY A 11 10.27 6.47 11.56
CA GLY A 11 9.28 6.22 12.60
C GLY A 11 9.32 7.31 13.66
N GLY A 12 8.17 7.67 14.18
CA GLY A 12 7.99 8.66 15.23
C GLY A 12 6.53 9.08 15.37
N PRO A 13 6.14 9.70 16.48
CA PRO A 13 4.80 10.20 16.62
C PRO A 13 4.57 11.36 15.63
N TRP A 14 3.68 11.17 14.71
CA TRP A 14 3.28 12.17 13.73
C TRP A 14 2.00 12.88 14.18
N SER A 15 2.05 14.22 14.28
CA SER A 15 0.84 15.04 14.37
C SER A 15 0.33 15.36 12.96
N ALA A 16 -0.93 15.75 12.85
CA ALA A 16 -1.50 16.24 11.59
C ALA A 16 -0.67 17.41 11.02
N GLU A 17 -0.26 18.34 11.86
CA GLU A 17 0.53 19.51 11.47
C GLU A 17 1.92 19.13 10.93
N SER A 18 2.64 18.26 11.64
CA SER A 18 3.98 17.84 11.22
C SER A 18 3.94 17.02 9.92
N TYR A 19 2.94 16.15 9.76
CA TYR A 19 2.77 15.38 8.55
C TYR A 19 2.34 16.25 7.35
N CYS A 20 1.43 17.22 7.56
CA CYS A 20 1.09 18.24 6.56
C CYS A 20 2.34 18.98 6.09
N SER A 21 3.12 19.51 7.04
CA SER A 21 4.32 20.29 6.75
C SER A 21 5.36 19.48 5.97
N LEU A 22 5.51 18.18 6.28
CA LEU A 22 6.37 17.28 5.53
C LEU A 22 5.88 17.12 4.07
N VAL A 23 4.62 16.75 3.88
CA VAL A 23 4.06 16.46 2.54
C VAL A 23 4.13 17.69 1.65
N ASP A 24 3.66 18.85 2.15
CA ASP A 24 3.69 20.11 1.42
C ASP A 24 5.12 20.55 1.11
N GLY A 25 6.02 20.38 2.09
CA GLY A 25 7.43 20.72 1.95
C GLY A 25 8.16 19.86 0.93
N LEU A 26 7.83 18.59 0.80
CA LEU A 26 8.40 17.70 -0.22
C LEU A 26 8.00 18.14 -1.63
N GLU A 27 6.72 18.40 -1.86
CA GLU A 27 6.24 18.86 -3.16
C GLU A 27 6.80 20.24 -3.53
N ALA A 28 6.79 21.18 -2.59
CA ALA A 28 7.29 22.54 -2.81
C ALA A 28 8.79 22.58 -3.17
N ARG A 29 9.59 21.69 -2.58
CA ARG A 29 11.03 21.58 -2.84
C ARG A 29 11.39 20.68 -4.02
N GLY A 30 10.41 20.10 -4.71
CA GLY A 30 10.61 19.31 -5.90
C GLY A 30 11.15 17.91 -5.67
N PHE A 31 10.94 17.33 -4.49
CA PHE A 31 11.17 15.90 -4.29
C PHE A 31 10.23 15.08 -5.18
N ASP A 32 10.70 13.91 -5.63
CA ASP A 32 9.92 13.08 -6.56
C ASP A 32 8.89 12.20 -5.86
N THR A 33 9.21 11.69 -4.67
CA THR A 33 8.39 10.65 -4.01
C THR A 33 8.45 10.76 -2.49
N ILE A 34 7.30 10.66 -1.84
CA ILE A 34 7.23 10.23 -0.44
C ILE A 34 7.06 8.71 -0.39
N TRP A 35 7.82 8.01 0.47
CA TRP A 35 7.79 6.56 0.58
C TRP A 35 7.47 6.13 2.01
N LEU A 36 6.33 5.47 2.23
CA LEU A 36 5.90 4.99 3.53
C LEU A 36 6.06 3.48 3.65
N SER A 37 6.54 3.02 4.81
CA SER A 37 6.67 1.60 5.11
C SER A 37 5.54 1.15 6.03
N ASP A 38 4.94 0.01 5.70
CA ASP A 38 3.93 -0.64 6.51
C ASP A 38 4.61 -1.31 7.71
N LEU A 39 4.49 -0.68 8.87
CA LEU A 39 5.11 -1.09 10.14
C LEU A 39 4.04 -1.14 11.23
N PRO A 40 3.22 -2.20 11.29
CA PRO A 40 2.01 -2.24 12.12
C PRO A 40 2.23 -1.96 13.61
N LEU A 41 3.39 -2.31 14.14
CA LEU A 41 3.72 -2.13 15.56
C LEU A 41 4.60 -0.90 15.85
N ALA A 42 4.99 -0.14 14.83
CA ALA A 42 5.82 1.04 15.00
C ALA A 42 4.97 2.33 15.05
N PRO A 43 5.44 3.39 15.72
CA PRO A 43 4.77 4.70 15.72
C PRO A 43 5.02 5.43 14.38
N ALA A 44 4.72 4.77 13.27
CA ALA A 44 4.85 5.29 11.91
C ALA A 44 3.47 5.59 11.33
N VAL A 45 3.44 6.47 10.32
CA VAL A 45 2.20 6.71 9.57
C VAL A 45 1.86 5.46 8.76
N ASP A 46 0.66 4.93 8.95
CA ASP A 46 0.14 3.84 8.11
C ASP A 46 0.14 4.27 6.64
N PRO A 47 0.70 3.46 5.71
CA PRO A 47 0.83 3.85 4.33
C PRO A 47 -0.51 4.11 3.63
N MET A 48 -1.57 3.35 3.94
CA MET A 48 -2.87 3.55 3.28
C MET A 48 -3.47 4.90 3.69
N VAL A 49 -3.41 5.22 4.99
CA VAL A 49 -3.92 6.48 5.54
C VAL A 49 -3.05 7.65 5.10
N GLY A 50 -1.73 7.53 5.25
CA GLY A 50 -0.79 8.61 4.94
C GLY A 50 -0.75 8.95 3.45
N LEU A 51 -0.78 7.95 2.56
CA LEU A 51 -0.76 8.22 1.12
C LEU A 51 -2.09 8.77 0.60
N ALA A 52 -3.23 8.32 1.14
CA ALA A 52 -4.52 8.94 0.82
C ALA A 52 -4.55 10.41 1.24
N PHE A 53 -4.03 10.73 2.42
CA PHE A 53 -3.90 12.11 2.89
C PHE A 53 -2.95 12.92 1.99
N ALA A 54 -1.78 12.39 1.64
CA ALA A 54 -0.82 13.05 0.76
C ALA A 54 -1.37 13.24 -0.65
N ALA A 55 -2.17 12.30 -1.16
CA ALA A 55 -2.84 12.41 -2.46
C ALA A 55 -3.71 13.66 -2.58
N ALA A 56 -4.46 13.97 -1.50
CA ALA A 56 -5.35 15.13 -1.46
C ALA A 56 -4.60 16.48 -1.37
N ARG A 57 -3.34 16.46 -0.91
CA ARG A 57 -2.55 17.69 -0.68
C ARG A 57 -1.54 17.99 -1.78
N THR A 58 -1.27 17.03 -2.64
CA THR A 58 -0.21 17.14 -3.65
C THR A 58 -0.75 16.88 -5.04
N SER A 59 -0.05 17.37 -6.06
CA SER A 59 -0.44 17.20 -7.46
C SER A 59 0.63 16.45 -8.29
N ARG A 60 1.87 16.41 -7.85
CA ARG A 60 3.01 15.84 -8.59
C ARG A 60 3.77 14.78 -7.82
N LEU A 61 3.82 14.90 -6.49
CA LEU A 61 4.55 14.00 -5.62
C LEU A 61 4.05 12.56 -5.82
N LYS A 62 4.96 11.63 -6.15
CA LYS A 62 4.65 10.21 -6.20
C LYS A 62 4.46 9.66 -4.78
N LEU A 63 3.60 8.67 -4.67
CA LEU A 63 3.11 8.13 -3.41
C LEU A 63 3.54 6.67 -3.29
N GLY A 64 4.66 6.42 -2.65
CA GLY A 64 5.27 5.10 -2.54
C GLY A 64 4.91 4.36 -1.26
N ALA A 65 4.64 3.08 -1.35
CA ALA A 65 4.42 2.20 -0.21
C ALA A 65 5.28 0.93 -0.27
N ASN A 66 5.93 0.59 0.85
CA ASN A 66 6.31 -0.78 1.16
C ASN A 66 5.15 -1.41 1.92
N LEU A 67 4.32 -2.18 1.23
CA LEU A 67 3.07 -2.71 1.76
C LEU A 67 3.23 -4.15 2.22
N VAL A 68 2.75 -4.45 3.43
CA VAL A 68 2.64 -5.79 3.98
C VAL A 68 1.19 -6.27 3.82
N PRO A 69 0.89 -7.18 2.89
CA PRO A 69 -0.49 -7.63 2.68
C PRO A 69 -0.97 -8.64 3.72
N ILE A 70 -0.06 -9.15 4.55
CA ILE A 70 -0.37 -10.16 5.58
C ILE A 70 -1.40 -9.62 6.56
N GLY A 71 -2.42 -10.44 6.86
CA GLY A 71 -3.54 -10.06 7.73
C GLY A 71 -4.58 -9.17 7.05
N ARG A 72 -4.41 -8.79 5.78
CA ARG A 72 -5.37 -8.00 4.99
C ARG A 72 -6.16 -8.89 4.03
N ASN A 73 -7.42 -8.58 3.84
CA ASN A 73 -8.22 -9.24 2.80
C ASN A 73 -7.81 -8.71 1.41
N PRO A 74 -7.38 -9.58 0.47
CA PRO A 74 -6.88 -9.14 -0.84
C PRO A 74 -7.89 -8.33 -1.66
N MET A 75 -9.18 -8.64 -1.56
CA MET A 75 -10.23 -7.91 -2.27
C MET A 75 -10.37 -6.48 -1.76
N LEU A 76 -10.41 -6.31 -0.44
CA LEU A 76 -10.49 -4.97 0.17
C LEU A 76 -9.21 -4.17 -0.11
N LEU A 77 -8.06 -4.81 0.03
CA LEU A 77 -6.77 -4.20 -0.26
C LEU A 77 -6.67 -3.73 -1.72
N ALA A 78 -7.12 -4.57 -2.67
CA ALA A 78 -7.14 -4.19 -4.08
C ALA A 78 -8.02 -2.96 -4.32
N LYS A 79 -9.17 -2.87 -3.66
CA LYS A 79 -10.06 -1.71 -3.74
C LYS A 79 -9.41 -0.45 -3.18
N GLU A 80 -8.82 -0.53 -2.00
CA GLU A 80 -8.19 0.60 -1.32
C GLU A 80 -7.04 1.17 -2.15
N LEU A 81 -6.16 0.32 -2.66
CA LEU A 81 -5.03 0.71 -3.51
C LEU A 81 -5.50 1.33 -4.83
N ALA A 82 -6.50 0.73 -5.47
CA ALA A 82 -7.08 1.28 -6.68
C ALA A 82 -7.70 2.68 -6.45
N GLN A 83 -8.32 2.90 -5.29
CA GLN A 83 -8.86 4.21 -4.95
C GLN A 83 -7.75 5.24 -4.67
N ILE A 84 -6.68 4.88 -3.98
CA ILE A 84 -5.53 5.78 -3.80
C ILE A 84 -4.92 6.14 -5.16
N ASP A 85 -4.80 5.17 -6.05
CA ASP A 85 -4.28 5.41 -7.39
C ASP A 85 -5.21 6.36 -8.19
N GLN A 86 -6.50 6.13 -8.17
CA GLN A 86 -7.50 7.00 -8.83
C GLN A 86 -7.48 8.42 -8.24
N LEU A 87 -7.61 8.55 -6.92
CA LEU A 87 -7.66 9.85 -6.26
C LEU A 87 -6.36 10.63 -6.39
N SER A 88 -5.25 9.95 -6.58
CA SER A 88 -3.95 10.57 -6.85
C SER A 88 -3.70 10.86 -8.33
N GLY A 89 -4.55 10.41 -9.26
CA GLY A 89 -4.34 10.53 -10.70
C GLY A 89 -3.15 9.71 -11.21
N GLY A 90 -3.01 8.46 -10.74
CA GLY A 90 -1.97 7.53 -11.20
C GLY A 90 -0.58 7.84 -10.63
N ARG A 91 -0.51 8.27 -9.37
CA ARG A 91 0.77 8.59 -8.70
C ARG A 91 1.23 7.54 -7.69
N LEU A 92 0.47 6.47 -7.49
CA LEU A 92 0.82 5.38 -6.57
C LEU A 92 2.00 4.57 -7.11
N LEU A 93 2.94 4.26 -6.23
CA LEU A 93 4.04 3.32 -6.44
C LEU A 93 3.97 2.24 -5.36
N LEU A 94 3.95 0.99 -5.76
CA LEU A 94 3.72 -0.10 -4.83
C LEU A 94 4.87 -1.10 -4.84
N MET A 95 5.38 -1.40 -3.66
CA MET A 95 6.25 -2.52 -3.38
C MET A 95 5.56 -3.43 -2.37
N VAL A 96 5.27 -4.66 -2.75
CA VAL A 96 4.67 -5.65 -1.86
C VAL A 96 5.79 -6.44 -1.20
N VAL A 97 5.81 -6.44 0.13
CA VAL A 97 6.89 -7.03 0.93
C VAL A 97 6.34 -7.98 2.01
N PRO A 98 7.12 -8.98 2.42
CA PRO A 98 6.66 -9.95 3.43
C PRO A 98 6.68 -9.41 4.87
N GLY A 99 7.06 -8.14 5.07
CA GLY A 99 7.20 -7.53 6.40
C GLY A 99 8.44 -7.96 7.16
N VAL A 100 8.72 -7.28 8.28
CA VAL A 100 9.86 -7.58 9.17
C VAL A 100 9.66 -8.93 9.86
N GLY A 101 8.45 -9.23 10.28
CA GLY A 101 8.03 -10.52 10.76
C GLY A 101 8.61 -10.90 12.11
N SER A 102 8.67 -9.96 13.05
CA SER A 102 8.93 -10.29 14.45
C SER A 102 7.90 -11.30 14.97
N PRO A 103 8.23 -12.13 15.96
CA PRO A 103 7.26 -13.07 16.52
C PRO A 103 5.96 -12.41 16.97
N SER A 104 6.05 -11.27 17.65
CA SER A 104 4.89 -10.50 18.11
C SER A 104 4.03 -9.94 16.95
N GLU A 105 4.67 -9.48 15.88
CA GLU A 105 3.94 -9.00 14.70
C GLU A 105 3.18 -10.15 14.02
N ARG A 106 3.84 -11.31 13.86
CA ARG A 106 3.21 -12.49 13.27
C ARG A 106 2.00 -12.98 14.08
N GLU A 107 2.14 -13.00 15.39
CA GLU A 107 1.06 -13.40 16.29
C GLU A 107 -0.11 -12.40 16.23
N ALA A 108 0.21 -11.10 16.29
CA ALA A 108 -0.79 -10.02 16.23
C ALA A 108 -1.55 -10.00 14.88
N LEU A 109 -0.90 -10.36 13.78
CA LEU A 109 -1.53 -10.49 12.47
C LEU A 109 -2.23 -11.84 12.24
N GLY A 110 -2.32 -12.70 13.26
CA GLY A 110 -2.97 -14.00 13.17
C GLY A 110 -2.25 -15.02 12.30
N MET A 111 -0.95 -14.86 12.08
CA MET A 111 -0.14 -15.66 11.17
C MET A 111 1.10 -16.26 11.83
N PRO A 112 0.99 -16.89 13.02
CA PRO A 112 2.12 -17.53 13.66
C PRO A 112 2.60 -18.71 12.79
N GLY A 113 3.88 -18.74 12.44
CA GLY A 113 4.48 -19.85 11.69
C GLY A 113 4.11 -19.94 10.21
N ALA A 114 3.33 -19.01 9.67
CA ALA A 114 2.97 -19.03 8.25
C ALA A 114 4.16 -18.74 7.33
N ASP A 115 4.20 -19.45 6.20
CA ASP A 115 5.09 -19.11 5.09
C ASP A 115 4.60 -17.83 4.40
N ARG A 116 5.34 -16.75 4.66
CA ARG A 116 5.03 -15.42 4.12
C ARG A 116 5.32 -15.31 2.63
N GLY A 117 6.26 -16.09 2.11
CA GLY A 117 6.52 -16.21 0.67
C GLY A 117 5.32 -16.80 -0.04
N ALA A 118 4.86 -17.97 0.39
CA ALA A 118 3.67 -18.60 -0.15
C ALA A 118 2.40 -17.74 -0.02
N TYR A 119 2.32 -16.89 1.04
CA TYR A 119 1.23 -15.93 1.16
C TYR A 119 1.29 -14.87 0.05
N LEU A 120 2.48 -14.32 -0.22
CA LEU A 120 2.66 -13.33 -1.29
C LEU A 120 2.42 -13.93 -2.68
N ASP A 121 2.87 -15.16 -2.90
CA ASP A 121 2.66 -15.88 -4.16
C ASP A 121 1.18 -16.09 -4.47
N GLU A 122 0.32 -16.12 -3.45
CA GLU A 122 -1.14 -16.17 -3.62
C GLU A 122 -1.75 -14.77 -3.75
N VAL A 123 -1.37 -13.82 -2.90
CA VAL A 123 -2.01 -12.49 -2.83
C VAL A 123 -1.67 -11.64 -4.04
N VAL A 124 -0.42 -11.61 -4.49
CA VAL A 124 -0.02 -10.71 -5.60
C VAL A 124 -0.78 -11.02 -6.90
N PRO A 125 -0.92 -12.28 -7.33
CA PRO A 125 -1.79 -12.61 -8.47
C PRO A 125 -3.26 -12.22 -8.25
N LEU A 126 -3.81 -12.40 -7.03
CA LEU A 126 -5.17 -12.00 -6.72
C LEU A 126 -5.38 -10.49 -6.85
N LEU A 127 -4.45 -9.67 -6.36
CA LEU A 127 -4.51 -8.22 -6.53
C LEU A 127 -4.57 -7.84 -8.02
N ARG A 128 -3.71 -8.42 -8.84
CA ARG A 128 -3.69 -8.17 -10.29
C ARG A 128 -5.00 -8.56 -10.96
N ARG A 129 -5.59 -9.70 -10.59
CA ARG A 129 -6.88 -10.14 -11.08
C ARG A 129 -8.01 -9.18 -10.69
N PHE A 130 -8.02 -8.69 -9.46
CA PHE A 130 -8.99 -7.68 -9.03
C PHE A 130 -8.84 -6.36 -9.78
N TRP A 131 -7.61 -5.93 -10.07
CA TRP A 131 -7.35 -4.69 -10.81
C TRP A 131 -7.67 -4.80 -12.31
N SER A 132 -7.58 -5.98 -12.90
CA SER A 132 -8.01 -6.18 -14.29
C SER A 132 -9.52 -6.01 -14.47
N GLY A 133 -10.27 -6.10 -13.38
CA GLY A 133 -11.74 -6.00 -13.35
C GLY A 133 -12.44 -7.26 -13.84
N GLU A 134 -11.74 -8.37 -13.90
CA GLU A 134 -12.36 -9.67 -14.16
C GLU A 134 -13.25 -10.11 -12.98
N VAL A 135 -14.10 -11.09 -13.22
CA VAL A 135 -14.79 -11.82 -12.15
C VAL A 135 -13.80 -12.78 -11.51
N VAL A 136 -13.46 -12.53 -10.25
CA VAL A 136 -12.50 -13.35 -9.51
C VAL A 136 -13.23 -14.44 -8.74
N GLU A 137 -13.04 -15.68 -9.22
CA GLU A 137 -13.37 -16.88 -8.47
C GLU A 137 -12.06 -17.49 -7.96
N HIS A 138 -11.98 -17.74 -6.65
CA HIS A 138 -10.79 -18.32 -6.01
C HIS A 138 -11.18 -19.06 -4.74
N ARG A 139 -10.55 -20.20 -4.50
CA ARG A 139 -10.72 -20.98 -3.28
C ARG A 139 -9.41 -21.60 -2.85
N SER A 140 -8.99 -21.28 -1.64
CA SER A 140 -7.84 -21.85 -0.96
C SER A 140 -8.13 -22.04 0.51
N GLU A 141 -7.14 -22.45 1.28
CA GLU A 141 -7.24 -22.47 2.74
C GLU A 141 -7.31 -21.07 3.36
N ARG A 142 -6.77 -20.05 2.67
CA ARG A 142 -6.67 -18.68 3.16
C ARG A 142 -7.81 -17.80 2.69
N PHE A 143 -8.22 -17.96 1.43
CA PHE A 143 -9.18 -17.06 0.79
C PHE A 143 -10.25 -17.80 0.01
N SER A 144 -11.47 -17.26 0.05
CA SER A 144 -12.57 -17.76 -0.76
C SER A 144 -13.34 -16.59 -1.35
N PHE A 145 -13.34 -16.51 -2.69
CA PHE A 145 -14.07 -15.51 -3.46
C PHE A 145 -15.03 -16.21 -4.42
N PRO A 146 -16.34 -16.06 -4.28
CA PRO A 146 -17.34 -16.82 -5.05
C PRO A 146 -17.74 -16.16 -6.39
N GLY A 147 -16.78 -15.56 -7.09
CA GLY A 147 -17.06 -14.82 -8.32
C GLY A 147 -17.43 -13.37 -8.03
N VAL A 148 -16.44 -12.55 -7.64
CA VAL A 148 -16.63 -11.13 -7.32
C VAL A 148 -15.74 -10.24 -8.19
N THR A 149 -16.19 -9.01 -8.42
CA THR A 149 -15.43 -7.97 -9.13
C THR A 149 -15.14 -6.81 -8.18
N VAL A 150 -13.98 -6.18 -8.34
CA VAL A 150 -13.61 -4.97 -7.59
C VAL A 150 -13.75 -3.72 -8.48
N SER A 151 -14.29 -2.67 -7.92
CA SER A 151 -14.42 -1.36 -8.56
C SER A 151 -14.13 -0.26 -7.51
N PRO A 152 -13.48 0.86 -7.92
CA PRO A 152 -12.98 1.15 -9.27
C PRO A 152 -11.72 0.35 -9.61
N ARG A 153 -11.32 0.37 -10.89
CA ARG A 153 -9.99 -0.08 -11.33
C ARG A 153 -8.96 1.02 -11.08
N PRO A 154 -7.66 0.70 -10.95
CA PRO A 154 -6.61 1.71 -10.97
C PRO A 154 -6.64 2.54 -12.25
N VAL A 155 -6.01 3.73 -12.21
CA VAL A 155 -5.70 4.51 -13.42
C VAL A 155 -4.52 3.91 -14.15
N GLN A 156 -3.53 3.43 -13.38
CA GLN A 156 -2.35 2.76 -13.92
C GLN A 156 -2.70 1.33 -14.37
N ASP A 157 -2.12 0.91 -15.47
CA ASP A 157 -2.22 -0.47 -15.98
C ASP A 157 -0.83 -0.91 -16.49
N PRO A 158 -0.15 -1.80 -15.80
CA PRO A 158 -0.47 -2.34 -14.47
C PRO A 158 -0.21 -1.37 -13.31
N LEU A 159 -0.88 -1.57 -12.17
CA LEU A 159 -0.55 -0.97 -10.90
C LEU A 159 0.59 -1.75 -10.23
#